data_4b3baf0a814eaeabf0cc16f95e808796
#
_entry.id   4b3baf0a814eaeabf0cc16f95e808796
#
_cell.length_a   1.000
_cell.length_b   1.000
_cell.length_c   1.000
_cell.angle_alpha   90.00
_cell.angle_beta   90.00
_cell.angle_gamma   90.00
#
_symmetry.space_group_name_H-M   'P 1'
#
loop_
_entity.id
_entity.type
_entity.pdbx_description
1 polymer ?
#
loop_
_entity_poly.entity_id
_entity_poly.type
_entity_poly.pdbx_seq_one_letter_code
_entity_poly.pdbx_strand_id
1 'polypeptide(L)'
;METFKKIYKRASERKGGAKALEILLGQKIIGKKLHTDNAALQSVTALSDDRVLSAFTKQVFKSGFVWRVVEKKWSDFEESFFKFNIEKILMMPEEMLERKAADPKIIRNYNKVKTIKANAQMMFDYSLEHNTRFAQFIADWPSSNIIGLWAYLKKHGQRLGGNTGPYALRLLGKDTFILSSDVEAYLRSQKIIDGGLQSKKSLTAIQTYFNQLQQESGYTLTQLSRLIAFANGDNYIQINVVQVNDQADIKTNGAS
;
A
#
# COMPACT_ATOMS: atom_id res chain seq x y z
N MET A 1 -18.10 20.54 3.37
CA MET A 1 -16.96 19.73 2.91
C MET A 1 -16.10 20.57 1.97
N GLU A 2 -14.78 20.40 2.06
CA GLU A 2 -13.84 21.15 1.25
C GLU A 2 -13.80 20.56 -0.18
N THR A 3 -13.69 21.44 -1.21
CA THR A 3 -13.58 21.00 -2.61
C THR A 3 -12.16 20.56 -2.93
N PHE A 4 -11.99 19.73 -3.96
CA PHE A 4 -10.68 19.31 -4.46
C PHE A 4 -9.73 20.49 -4.71
N LYS A 5 -10.23 21.58 -5.35
CA LYS A 5 -9.42 22.77 -5.65
C LYS A 5 -8.76 23.39 -4.41
N LYS A 6 -9.47 23.46 -3.27
CA LYS A 6 -8.93 24.01 -2.03
C LYS A 6 -7.86 23.13 -1.42
N ILE A 7 -8.10 21.80 -1.42
CA ILE A 7 -7.11 20.81 -0.94
C ILE A 7 -5.85 20.89 -1.79
N TYR A 8 -6.01 20.90 -3.12
CA TYR A 8 -4.90 20.98 -4.08
C TYR A 8 -4.07 22.24 -3.92
N LYS A 9 -4.72 23.42 -3.80
CA LYS A 9 -4.05 24.70 -3.59
C LYS A 9 -3.17 24.64 -2.32
N ARG A 10 -3.74 24.21 -1.19
CA ARG A 10 -3.01 24.09 0.08
C ARG A 10 -1.85 23.09 -0.01
N ALA A 11 -2.03 21.94 -0.62
CA ALA A 11 -0.97 20.97 -0.83
C ALA A 11 0.15 21.53 -1.74
N SER A 12 -0.22 22.21 -2.83
CA SER A 12 0.71 22.85 -3.75
C SER A 12 1.57 23.91 -3.06
N GLU A 13 0.97 24.82 -2.28
CA GLU A 13 1.68 25.83 -1.51
C GLU A 13 2.68 25.20 -0.53
N ARG A 14 2.30 24.09 0.12
CA ARG A 14 3.16 23.37 1.11
C ARG A 14 4.30 22.57 0.47
N LYS A 15 4.19 22.20 -0.81
CA LYS A 15 5.14 21.32 -1.52
C LYS A 15 6.03 22.04 -2.54
N GLY A 16 6.00 23.38 -2.58
CA GLY A 16 6.86 24.15 -3.49
C GLY A 16 6.24 24.38 -4.87
N GLY A 17 4.92 24.37 -4.96
CA GLY A 17 4.16 24.68 -6.17
C GLY A 17 3.52 23.46 -6.85
N ALA A 18 2.68 23.75 -7.85
CA ALA A 18 1.91 22.72 -8.54
C ALA A 18 2.80 21.65 -9.21
N LYS A 19 3.88 22.06 -9.89
CA LYS A 19 4.81 21.13 -10.57
C LYS A 19 5.47 20.16 -9.58
N ALA A 20 5.93 20.65 -8.44
CA ALA A 20 6.53 19.80 -7.40
C ALA A 20 5.50 18.83 -6.79
N LEU A 21 4.27 19.31 -6.57
CA LEU A 21 3.18 18.48 -6.08
C LEU A 21 2.85 17.33 -7.05
N GLU A 22 2.72 17.62 -8.36
CA GLU A 22 2.42 16.59 -9.37
C GLU A 22 3.52 15.53 -9.45
N ILE A 23 4.78 15.92 -9.39
CA ILE A 23 5.91 14.97 -9.30
C ILE A 23 5.73 14.07 -8.06
N LEU A 24 5.42 14.65 -6.90
CA LEU A 24 5.20 13.90 -5.67
C LEU A 24 4.01 12.95 -5.76
N LEU A 25 2.92 13.36 -6.39
CA LEU A 25 1.71 12.53 -6.55
C LEU A 25 1.91 11.40 -7.56
N GLY A 26 2.70 11.61 -8.60
CA GLY A 26 3.05 10.61 -9.61
C GLY A 26 4.07 9.57 -9.13
N GLN A 27 4.82 9.87 -8.05
CA GLN A 27 5.90 9.01 -7.59
C GLN A 27 5.43 7.88 -6.66
N LYS A 28 5.99 6.69 -6.86
CA LYS A 28 5.87 5.57 -5.93
C LYS A 28 6.78 5.84 -4.73
N ILE A 29 6.22 5.98 -3.52
CA ILE A 29 7.04 6.03 -2.32
C ILE A 29 7.34 4.61 -1.87
N ILE A 30 8.55 4.13 -2.17
CA ILE A 30 9.10 2.90 -1.60
C ILE A 30 10.18 3.33 -0.61
N GLY A 31 9.86 3.33 0.69
CA GLY A 31 10.73 3.87 1.73
C GLY A 31 10.82 5.41 1.70
N LYS A 32 11.93 5.99 2.22
CA LYS A 32 12.17 7.45 2.15
C LYS A 32 12.77 7.93 0.83
N LYS A 33 13.06 7.02 -0.12
CA LYS A 33 13.57 7.40 -1.44
C LYS A 33 12.43 7.51 -2.44
N LEU A 34 12.37 8.66 -3.13
CA LEU A 34 11.55 8.85 -4.30
C LEU A 34 12.12 7.96 -5.43
N HIS A 35 11.36 6.97 -5.85
CA HIS A 35 11.69 6.21 -7.05
C HIS A 35 10.86 6.77 -8.21
N THR A 36 11.55 7.36 -9.17
CA THR A 36 10.99 7.87 -10.43
C THR A 36 10.79 6.77 -11.47
N ASP A 37 10.79 5.51 -11.05
CA ASP A 37 10.61 4.43 -12.01
C ASP A 37 9.19 4.51 -12.60
N ASN A 38 9.14 5.09 -13.80
CA ASN A 38 8.10 4.86 -14.81
C ASN A 38 8.07 3.37 -15.28
N ALA A 39 8.65 2.45 -14.51
CA ALA A 39 8.36 1.05 -14.67
C ALA A 39 6.85 0.94 -14.45
N ALA A 40 6.15 0.76 -15.57
CA ALA A 40 4.72 0.53 -15.64
C ALA A 40 4.31 -0.23 -14.39
N LEU A 41 3.40 0.34 -13.61
CA LEU A 41 2.68 -0.39 -12.56
C LEU A 41 2.29 -1.71 -13.21
N GLN A 42 3.03 -2.79 -12.92
CA GLN A 42 2.58 -4.10 -13.36
C GLN A 42 1.16 -4.18 -12.84
N SER A 43 0.21 -4.25 -13.76
CA SER A 43 -1.18 -4.42 -13.39
C SER A 43 -1.23 -5.55 -12.38
N VAL A 44 -2.02 -5.40 -11.32
CA VAL A 44 -2.21 -6.48 -10.33
C VAL A 44 -2.53 -7.80 -11.04
N THR A 45 -3.20 -7.71 -12.20
CA THR A 45 -3.50 -8.87 -13.08
C THR A 45 -2.27 -9.60 -13.60
N ALA A 46 -1.14 -8.92 -13.75
CA ALA A 46 0.12 -9.54 -14.21
C ALA A 46 0.92 -10.19 -13.06
N LEU A 47 0.52 -9.96 -11.80
CA LEU A 47 1.20 -10.54 -10.65
C LEU A 47 0.78 -12.00 -10.44
N SER A 48 1.73 -12.84 -10.02
CA SER A 48 1.43 -14.16 -9.48
C SER A 48 0.93 -14.02 -8.02
N ASP A 49 0.20 -15.04 -7.56
CA ASP A 49 -0.29 -15.08 -6.18
C ASP A 49 0.85 -15.11 -5.15
N ASP A 50 2.01 -15.66 -5.53
CA ASP A 50 3.23 -15.60 -4.71
C ASP A 50 3.63 -14.16 -4.38
N ARG A 51 3.50 -13.24 -5.35
CA ARG A 51 3.81 -11.81 -5.14
C ARG A 51 2.78 -11.13 -4.25
N VAL A 52 1.53 -11.57 -4.32
CA VAL A 52 0.48 -11.09 -3.41
C VAL A 52 0.78 -11.54 -1.98
N LEU A 53 1.13 -12.82 -1.78
CA LEU A 53 1.49 -13.35 -0.46
C LEU A 53 2.74 -12.66 0.11
N SER A 54 3.76 -12.41 -0.74
CA SER A 54 4.94 -11.64 -0.38
C SER A 54 4.56 -10.23 0.11
N ALA A 55 3.70 -9.52 -0.62
CA ALA A 55 3.25 -8.18 -0.25
C ALA A 55 2.46 -8.16 1.08
N PHE A 56 1.55 -9.12 1.26
CA PHE A 56 0.80 -9.28 2.52
C PHE A 56 1.73 -9.52 3.69
N THR A 57 2.66 -10.47 3.55
CA THR A 57 3.66 -10.80 4.57
C THR A 57 4.50 -9.57 4.91
N LYS A 58 4.99 -8.85 3.90
CA LYS A 58 5.81 -7.65 4.09
C LYS A 58 5.09 -6.60 4.93
N GLN A 59 3.82 -6.35 4.65
CA GLN A 59 3.04 -5.36 5.40
C GLN A 59 2.68 -5.85 6.82
N VAL A 60 2.42 -7.14 7.00
CA VAL A 60 2.26 -7.73 8.34
C VAL A 60 3.52 -7.52 9.17
N PHE A 61 4.72 -7.72 8.60
CA PHE A 61 5.98 -7.50 9.33
C PHE A 61 6.26 -6.02 9.56
N LYS A 62 5.89 -5.12 8.66
CA LYS A 62 6.01 -3.66 8.84
C LYS A 62 5.09 -3.10 9.92
N SER A 63 3.93 -3.72 10.16
CA SER A 63 2.98 -3.29 11.18
C SER A 63 3.58 -3.39 12.58
N GLY A 64 3.73 -2.24 13.26
CA GLY A 64 4.34 -2.16 14.58
C GLY A 64 5.85 -2.46 14.61
N PHE A 65 6.56 -2.27 13.49
CA PHE A 65 7.98 -2.48 13.40
C PHE A 65 8.70 -1.40 12.57
N VAL A 66 10.01 -1.29 12.70
CA VAL A 66 10.81 -0.34 11.92
C VAL A 66 10.89 -0.79 10.46
N TRP A 67 10.23 -0.10 9.57
CA TRP A 67 10.09 -0.48 8.15
C TRP A 67 11.42 -0.71 7.43
N ARG A 68 12.43 0.12 7.73
CA ARG A 68 13.79 -0.02 7.15
C ARG A 68 14.42 -1.36 7.48
N VAL A 69 14.19 -1.91 8.68
CA VAL A 69 14.72 -3.22 9.08
C VAL A 69 14.04 -4.33 8.30
N VAL A 70 12.71 -4.23 8.09
CA VAL A 70 11.95 -5.17 7.25
C VAL A 70 12.48 -5.16 5.82
N GLU A 71 12.67 -3.97 5.24
CA GLU A 71 13.21 -3.86 3.86
C GLU A 71 14.61 -4.48 3.74
N LYS A 72 15.50 -4.21 4.70
CA LYS A 72 16.87 -4.76 4.67
C LYS A 72 16.91 -6.29 4.72
N LYS A 73 15.96 -6.92 5.42
CA LYS A 73 15.89 -8.38 5.57
C LYS A 73 14.99 -9.06 4.55
N TRP A 74 14.44 -8.31 3.60
CA TRP A 74 13.41 -8.88 2.73
C TRP A 74 13.92 -9.97 1.78
N SER A 75 15.16 -9.87 1.29
CA SER A 75 15.80 -10.92 0.50
C SER A 75 15.89 -12.25 1.26
N ASP A 76 16.21 -12.19 2.56
CA ASP A 76 16.29 -13.38 3.42
C ASP A 76 14.90 -14.00 3.65
N PHE A 77 13.84 -13.16 3.73
CA PHE A 77 12.47 -13.66 3.75
C PHE A 77 12.09 -14.38 2.45
N GLU A 78 12.41 -13.80 1.29
CA GLU A 78 12.15 -14.42 -0.02
C GLU A 78 12.84 -15.78 -0.14
N GLU A 79 14.10 -15.89 0.29
CA GLU A 79 14.84 -17.14 0.31
C GLU A 79 14.24 -18.15 1.29
N SER A 80 14.01 -17.72 2.55
CA SER A 80 13.51 -18.58 3.63
C SER A 80 12.13 -19.15 3.34
N PHE A 81 11.28 -18.43 2.63
CA PHE A 81 9.91 -18.82 2.32
C PHE A 81 9.68 -19.15 0.84
N PHE A 82 10.72 -19.70 0.15
CA PHE A 82 10.62 -20.22 -1.23
C PHE A 82 10.03 -19.21 -2.21
N LYS A 83 10.43 -17.93 -2.11
CA LYS A 83 9.86 -16.79 -2.85
C LYS A 83 8.33 -16.70 -2.69
N PHE A 84 7.82 -17.15 -1.55
CA PHE A 84 6.39 -17.18 -1.19
C PHE A 84 5.54 -18.07 -2.12
N ASN A 85 6.14 -19.10 -2.73
CA ASN A 85 5.39 -20.09 -3.49
C ASN A 85 4.33 -20.75 -2.61
N ILE A 86 3.05 -20.62 -2.99
CA ILE A 86 1.91 -20.99 -2.15
C ILE A 86 1.93 -22.47 -1.81
N GLU A 87 2.13 -23.36 -2.79
CA GLU A 87 2.13 -24.80 -2.58
C GLU A 87 3.24 -25.21 -1.59
N LYS A 88 4.46 -24.70 -1.78
CA LYS A 88 5.58 -24.97 -0.88
C LYS A 88 5.33 -24.47 0.54
N ILE A 89 4.68 -23.29 0.68
CA ILE A 89 4.30 -22.75 1.98
C ILE A 89 3.26 -23.63 2.66
N LEU A 90 2.27 -24.12 1.93
CA LEU A 90 1.22 -25.00 2.48
C LEU A 90 1.77 -26.35 2.94
N MET A 91 2.76 -26.88 2.23
CA MET A 91 3.44 -28.13 2.57
C MET A 91 4.38 -28.02 3.80
N MET A 92 4.67 -26.81 4.27
CA MET A 92 5.57 -26.63 5.42
C MET A 92 4.92 -27.17 6.72
N PRO A 93 5.55 -28.12 7.44
CA PRO A 93 5.08 -28.53 8.76
C PRO A 93 5.30 -27.41 9.78
N GLU A 94 4.55 -27.47 10.89
CA GLU A 94 4.57 -26.42 11.93
C GLU A 94 5.97 -26.25 12.54
N GLU A 95 6.69 -27.36 12.78
CA GLU A 95 8.06 -27.34 13.32
C GLU A 95 9.03 -26.62 12.39
N MET A 96 8.78 -26.65 11.07
CA MET A 96 9.59 -25.86 10.12
C MET A 96 9.29 -24.37 10.26
N LEU A 97 8.03 -23.97 10.43
CA LEU A 97 7.64 -22.58 10.67
C LEU A 97 8.27 -22.06 11.97
N GLU A 98 8.27 -22.85 13.04
CA GLU A 98 8.91 -22.51 14.32
C GLU A 98 10.42 -22.28 14.15
N ARG A 99 11.12 -23.21 13.49
CA ARG A 99 12.56 -23.06 13.20
C ARG A 99 12.85 -21.81 12.38
N LYS A 100 12.05 -21.51 11.36
CA LYS A 100 12.20 -20.28 10.56
C LYS A 100 11.94 -19.04 11.40
N ALA A 101 10.95 -19.07 12.28
CA ALA A 101 10.66 -17.96 13.18
C ALA A 101 11.79 -17.67 14.19
N ALA A 102 12.65 -18.62 14.46
CA ALA A 102 13.84 -18.48 15.30
C ALA A 102 15.10 -18.03 14.54
N ASP A 103 15.09 -18.09 13.19
CA ASP A 103 16.23 -17.74 12.35
C ASP A 103 16.57 -16.24 12.46
N PRO A 104 17.82 -15.88 12.82
CA PRO A 104 18.25 -14.48 12.89
C PRO A 104 18.30 -13.77 11.54
N LYS A 105 18.31 -14.49 10.42
CA LYS A 105 18.25 -13.90 9.08
C LYS A 105 16.96 -13.13 8.87
N ILE A 106 15.84 -13.59 9.42
CA ILE A 106 14.56 -12.90 9.35
C ILE A 106 14.23 -12.14 10.66
N ILE A 107 13.06 -11.50 10.71
CA ILE A 107 12.54 -10.90 11.94
C ILE A 107 11.87 -11.99 12.77
N ARG A 108 12.46 -12.30 13.93
CA ARG A 108 12.00 -13.34 14.85
C ARG A 108 10.69 -12.96 15.51
N ASN A 109 9.59 -13.39 14.91
CA ASN A 109 8.24 -13.21 15.45
C ASN A 109 7.32 -14.33 14.97
N TYR A 110 7.21 -15.39 15.77
CA TYR A 110 6.42 -16.57 15.43
C TYR A 110 4.96 -16.23 15.12
N ASN A 111 4.34 -15.29 15.88
CA ASN A 111 2.96 -14.85 15.64
C ASN A 111 2.76 -14.15 14.28
N LYS A 112 3.82 -13.62 13.68
CA LYS A 112 3.76 -13.08 12.31
C LYS A 112 4.13 -14.14 11.29
N VAL A 113 5.09 -15.01 11.59
CA VAL A 113 5.52 -16.09 10.69
C VAL A 113 4.35 -17.03 10.39
N LYS A 114 3.60 -17.48 11.39
CA LYS A 114 2.44 -18.36 11.17
C LYS A 114 1.35 -17.75 10.27
N THR A 115 1.27 -16.40 10.18
CA THR A 115 0.31 -15.76 9.29
C THR A 115 0.63 -15.98 7.82
N ILE A 116 1.87 -16.33 7.48
CA ILE A 116 2.30 -16.60 6.09
C ILE A 116 1.53 -17.79 5.55
N LYS A 117 1.54 -18.92 6.28
CA LYS A 117 0.82 -20.13 5.90
C LYS A 117 -0.70 -19.92 5.92
N ALA A 118 -1.21 -19.21 6.93
CA ALA A 118 -2.65 -18.93 7.02
C ALA A 118 -3.15 -18.05 5.86
N ASN A 119 -2.39 -17.04 5.45
CA ASN A 119 -2.75 -16.22 4.29
C ASN A 119 -2.56 -16.97 2.96
N ALA A 120 -1.55 -17.85 2.85
CA ALA A 120 -1.40 -18.74 1.72
C ALA A 120 -2.63 -19.67 1.57
N GLN A 121 -3.10 -20.23 2.69
CA GLN A 121 -4.30 -21.09 2.70
C GLN A 121 -5.54 -20.31 2.24
N MET A 122 -5.78 -19.13 2.79
CA MET A 122 -6.89 -18.26 2.37
C MET A 122 -6.87 -18.01 0.85
N MET A 123 -5.70 -17.72 0.28
CA MET A 123 -5.56 -17.44 -1.15
C MET A 123 -5.78 -18.70 -1.99
N PHE A 124 -5.25 -19.84 -1.54
CA PHE A 124 -5.42 -21.14 -2.20
C PHE A 124 -6.89 -21.58 -2.22
N ASP A 125 -7.57 -21.50 -1.07
CA ASP A 125 -8.98 -21.87 -0.94
C ASP A 125 -9.86 -21.00 -1.85
N TYR A 126 -9.61 -19.69 -1.88
CA TYR A 126 -10.31 -18.78 -2.79
C TYR A 126 -10.11 -19.19 -4.25
N SER A 127 -8.85 -19.47 -4.64
CA SER A 127 -8.53 -19.80 -6.03
C SER A 127 -9.14 -21.13 -6.46
N LEU A 128 -9.21 -22.09 -5.55
CA LEU A 128 -9.84 -23.39 -5.79
C LEU A 128 -11.37 -23.25 -5.92
N GLU A 129 -12.00 -22.49 -5.02
CA GLU A 129 -13.45 -22.32 -5.00
C GLU A 129 -13.96 -21.55 -6.25
N HIS A 130 -13.21 -20.53 -6.70
CA HIS A 130 -13.65 -19.63 -7.76
C HIS A 130 -12.98 -19.90 -9.10
N ASN A 131 -12.09 -20.89 -9.19
CA ASN A 131 -11.31 -21.22 -10.40
C ASN A 131 -10.61 -19.99 -11.01
N THR A 132 -10.05 -19.11 -10.14
CA THR A 132 -9.37 -17.89 -10.55
C THR A 132 -8.25 -17.54 -9.57
N ARG A 133 -7.22 -16.84 -10.04
CA ARG A 133 -6.12 -16.40 -9.17
C ARG A 133 -6.58 -15.34 -8.18
N PHE A 134 -6.03 -15.35 -6.98
CA PHE A 134 -6.32 -14.34 -5.97
C PHE A 134 -5.87 -12.92 -6.40
N ALA A 135 -4.78 -12.84 -7.17
CA ALA A 135 -4.35 -11.59 -7.79
C ALA A 135 -5.42 -11.01 -8.73
N GLN A 136 -6.10 -11.87 -9.51
CA GLN A 136 -7.19 -11.45 -10.39
C GLN A 136 -8.39 -10.91 -9.57
N PHE A 137 -8.76 -11.60 -8.50
CA PHE A 137 -9.80 -11.13 -7.57
C PHE A 137 -9.50 -9.71 -7.04
N ILE A 138 -8.26 -9.47 -6.60
CA ILE A 138 -7.84 -8.13 -6.16
C ILE A 138 -7.96 -7.13 -7.32
N ALA A 139 -7.50 -7.51 -8.50
CA ALA A 139 -7.51 -6.63 -9.68
C ALA A 139 -8.91 -6.21 -10.08
N ASP A 140 -9.85 -7.16 -10.10
CA ASP A 140 -11.22 -6.96 -10.56
C ASP A 140 -12.09 -6.21 -9.54
N TRP A 141 -11.65 -6.14 -8.28
CA TRP A 141 -12.42 -5.44 -7.25
C TRP A 141 -12.53 -3.94 -7.58
N PRO A 142 -13.75 -3.35 -7.59
CA PRO A 142 -13.91 -1.94 -7.97
C PRO A 142 -13.32 -0.99 -6.91
N SER A 143 -12.50 -0.02 -7.34
CA SER A 143 -11.94 1.00 -6.45
C SER A 143 -13.02 1.87 -5.81
N SER A 144 -14.18 2.02 -6.45
CA SER A 144 -15.34 2.71 -5.90
C SER A 144 -15.93 2.07 -4.63
N ASN A 145 -15.55 0.81 -4.34
CA ASN A 145 -15.90 0.07 -3.13
C ASN A 145 -14.67 -0.62 -2.52
N ILE A 146 -13.54 0.07 -2.45
CA ILE A 146 -12.29 -0.55 -1.94
C ILE A 146 -12.39 -0.98 -0.48
N ILE A 147 -13.24 -0.35 0.32
CA ILE A 147 -13.50 -0.74 1.72
C ILE A 147 -14.10 -2.15 1.82
N GLY A 148 -14.83 -2.60 0.80
CA GLY A 148 -15.34 -3.97 0.73
C GLY A 148 -14.20 -4.98 0.63
N LEU A 149 -13.16 -4.69 -0.18
CA LEU A 149 -11.96 -5.52 -0.24
C LEU A 149 -11.19 -5.51 1.09
N TRP A 150 -11.11 -4.36 1.78
CA TRP A 150 -10.51 -4.30 3.11
C TRP A 150 -11.27 -5.17 4.13
N ALA A 151 -12.61 -5.14 4.06
CA ALA A 151 -13.46 -5.97 4.92
C ALA A 151 -13.24 -7.46 4.62
N TYR A 152 -13.13 -7.85 3.36
CA TYR A 152 -12.80 -9.21 2.96
C TYR A 152 -11.44 -9.65 3.53
N LEU A 153 -10.38 -8.85 3.30
CA LEU A 153 -9.04 -9.14 3.80
C LEU A 153 -8.97 -9.21 5.34
N LYS A 154 -9.72 -8.34 6.03
CA LYS A 154 -9.82 -8.36 7.50
C LYS A 154 -10.51 -9.61 8.00
N LYS A 155 -11.56 -10.08 7.30
CA LYS A 155 -12.39 -11.24 7.72
C LYS A 155 -11.68 -12.57 7.46
N HIS A 156 -11.07 -12.71 6.29
CA HIS A 156 -10.52 -13.98 5.83
C HIS A 156 -9.01 -14.09 6.00
N GLY A 157 -8.30 -12.97 5.97
CA GLY A 157 -6.84 -12.93 6.12
C GLY A 157 -6.39 -12.76 7.57
N GLN A 158 -5.18 -13.23 7.84
CA GLN A 158 -4.55 -13.10 9.15
C GLN A 158 -3.71 -11.82 9.21
N ARG A 159 -4.05 -10.92 10.16
CA ARG A 159 -3.40 -9.61 10.37
C ARG A 159 -3.46 -8.66 9.16
N LEU A 160 -4.45 -8.78 8.28
CA LEU A 160 -4.66 -7.90 7.13
C LEU A 160 -5.69 -6.78 7.39
N GLY A 161 -6.16 -6.64 8.62
CA GLY A 161 -7.05 -5.54 9.03
C GLY A 161 -6.33 -4.20 9.25
N GLY A 162 -7.11 -3.16 9.57
CA GLY A 162 -6.63 -1.79 9.75
C GLY A 162 -5.95 -1.26 8.48
N ASN A 163 -4.77 -0.65 8.62
CA ASN A 163 -4.01 -0.15 7.48
C ASN A 163 -3.11 -1.21 6.80
N THR A 164 -2.96 -2.42 7.38
CA THR A 164 -2.05 -3.44 6.83
C THR A 164 -2.50 -3.90 5.44
N GLY A 165 -3.78 -4.27 5.28
CA GLY A 165 -4.36 -4.61 3.98
C GLY A 165 -4.25 -3.47 2.95
N PRO A 166 -4.74 -2.26 3.23
CA PRO A 166 -4.60 -1.10 2.37
C PRO A 166 -3.16 -0.82 1.90
N TYR A 167 -2.17 -0.88 2.80
CA TYR A 167 -0.76 -0.73 2.41
C TYR A 167 -0.27 -1.86 1.52
N ALA A 168 -0.71 -3.10 1.75
CA ALA A 168 -0.37 -4.23 0.88
C ALA A 168 -0.98 -4.07 -0.51
N LEU A 169 -2.24 -3.69 -0.59
CA LEU A 169 -2.93 -3.40 -1.86
C LEU A 169 -2.20 -2.30 -2.65
N ARG A 170 -1.82 -1.21 -1.98
CA ARG A 170 -1.04 -0.12 -2.60
C ARG A 170 0.32 -0.61 -3.10
N LEU A 171 1.00 -1.46 -2.35
CA LEU A 171 2.28 -2.05 -2.75
C LEU A 171 2.14 -2.89 -4.02
N LEU A 172 1.03 -3.61 -4.17
CA LEU A 172 0.67 -4.40 -5.36
C LEU A 172 0.24 -3.54 -6.55
N GLY A 173 0.00 -2.24 -6.36
CA GLY A 173 -0.48 -1.36 -7.41
C GLY A 173 -2.01 -1.25 -7.51
N LYS A 174 -2.74 -1.85 -6.57
CA LYS A 174 -4.20 -1.64 -6.46
C LYS A 174 -4.49 -0.23 -5.98
N ASP A 175 -5.36 0.47 -6.70
CA ASP A 175 -5.78 1.81 -6.30
C ASP A 175 -6.58 1.77 -4.99
N THR A 176 -6.07 2.45 -3.98
CA THR A 176 -6.66 2.50 -2.64
C THR A 176 -6.21 3.73 -1.89
N PHE A 177 -7.05 4.31 -1.06
CA PHE A 177 -6.61 5.32 -0.10
C PHE A 177 -5.99 4.69 1.14
N ILE A 178 -5.23 5.47 1.90
CA ILE A 178 -4.66 5.08 3.21
C ILE A 178 -5.19 6.04 4.26
N LEU A 179 -5.67 5.48 5.36
CA LEU A 179 -6.13 6.24 6.53
C LEU A 179 -4.95 6.46 7.49
N SER A 180 -3.99 7.31 7.06
CA SER A 180 -2.92 7.77 7.95
C SER A 180 -3.47 8.73 9.01
N SER A 181 -2.67 9.05 10.04
CA SER A 181 -3.02 10.06 11.05
C SER A 181 -3.42 11.40 10.43
N ASP A 182 -2.68 11.85 9.40
CA ASP A 182 -2.95 13.11 8.72
C ASP A 182 -4.29 13.08 7.96
N VAL A 183 -4.58 11.95 7.29
CA VAL A 183 -5.85 11.75 6.58
C VAL A 183 -7.01 11.66 7.57
N GLU A 184 -6.85 10.94 8.69
CA GLU A 184 -7.85 10.87 9.74
C GLU A 184 -8.13 12.25 10.35
N ALA A 185 -7.09 13.00 10.71
CA ALA A 185 -7.22 14.33 11.26
C ALA A 185 -8.00 15.27 10.31
N TYR A 186 -7.69 15.20 9.01
CA TYR A 186 -8.42 15.93 7.99
C TYR A 186 -9.90 15.53 7.93
N LEU A 187 -10.19 14.22 7.86
CA LEU A 187 -11.57 13.73 7.76
C LEU A 187 -12.42 14.17 8.97
N ARG A 188 -11.82 14.21 10.16
CA ARG A 188 -12.47 14.71 11.38
C ARG A 188 -12.68 16.22 11.33
N SER A 189 -11.68 16.99 10.90
CA SER A 189 -11.79 18.46 10.78
C SER A 189 -12.88 18.87 9.79
N GLN A 190 -13.11 18.07 8.74
CA GLN A 190 -14.18 18.27 7.75
C GLN A 190 -15.53 17.67 8.18
N LYS A 191 -15.63 17.11 9.40
CA LYS A 191 -16.84 16.45 9.93
C LYS A 191 -17.39 15.33 9.03
N ILE A 192 -16.49 14.67 8.28
CA ILE A 192 -16.84 13.50 7.45
C ILE A 192 -17.05 12.29 8.34
N ILE A 193 -16.27 12.20 9.42
CA ILE A 193 -16.39 11.19 10.46
C ILE A 193 -16.41 11.82 11.84
N ASP A 194 -17.22 11.25 12.73
CA ASP A 194 -17.37 11.62 14.15
C ASP A 194 -17.07 10.45 15.12
N GLY A 195 -17.18 9.24 14.63
CA GLY A 195 -17.02 8.00 15.38
C GLY A 195 -15.68 7.31 15.20
N GLY A 196 -15.64 6.01 15.51
CA GLY A 196 -14.47 5.17 15.33
C GLY A 196 -14.07 5.09 13.84
N LEU A 197 -12.78 5.32 13.52
CA LEU A 197 -12.26 5.33 12.16
C LEU A 197 -12.59 4.04 11.38
N GLN A 198 -12.56 2.90 12.05
CA GLN A 198 -12.78 1.58 11.45
C GLN A 198 -14.25 1.11 11.55
N SER A 199 -15.17 1.96 11.98
CA SER A 199 -16.60 1.63 12.01
C SER A 199 -17.15 1.57 10.57
N LYS A 200 -18.16 0.72 10.34
CA LYS A 200 -18.82 0.62 9.02
C LYS A 200 -19.36 1.97 8.56
N LYS A 201 -20.00 2.75 9.47
CA LYS A 201 -20.51 4.09 9.18
C LYS A 201 -19.39 5.02 8.69
N SER A 202 -18.26 5.08 9.43
CA SER A 202 -17.14 5.94 9.07
C SER A 202 -16.49 5.51 7.75
N LEU A 203 -16.23 4.22 7.55
CA LEU A 203 -15.62 3.72 6.30
C LEU A 203 -16.51 4.01 5.09
N THR A 204 -17.82 3.84 5.21
CA THR A 204 -18.76 4.17 4.13
C THR A 204 -18.74 5.67 3.80
N ALA A 205 -18.76 6.54 4.82
CA ALA A 205 -18.68 7.99 4.62
C ALA A 205 -17.35 8.40 3.95
N ILE A 206 -16.24 7.79 4.37
CA ILE A 206 -14.92 8.01 3.79
C ILE A 206 -14.90 7.58 2.31
N GLN A 207 -15.38 6.38 2.00
CA GLN A 207 -15.43 5.90 0.62
C GLN A 207 -16.25 6.84 -0.28
N THR A 208 -17.42 7.25 0.19
CA THR A 208 -18.29 8.20 -0.54
C THR A 208 -17.54 9.51 -0.81
N TYR A 209 -16.84 10.05 0.18
CA TYR A 209 -16.08 11.28 0.03
C TYR A 209 -14.93 11.14 -0.96
N PHE A 210 -14.15 10.05 -0.89
CA PHE A 210 -13.08 9.80 -1.84
C PHE A 210 -13.60 9.58 -3.27
N ASN A 211 -14.73 8.90 -3.44
CA ASN A 211 -15.37 8.73 -4.75
C ASN A 211 -15.81 10.07 -5.33
N GLN A 212 -16.37 10.97 -4.51
CA GLN A 212 -16.71 12.31 -4.93
C GLN A 212 -15.48 13.10 -5.39
N LEU A 213 -14.39 13.10 -4.59
CA LEU A 213 -13.14 13.78 -4.99
C LEU A 213 -12.55 13.20 -6.27
N GLN A 214 -12.67 11.89 -6.48
CA GLN A 214 -12.22 11.22 -7.70
C GLN A 214 -13.01 11.70 -8.92
N GLN A 215 -14.34 11.82 -8.80
CA GLN A 215 -15.20 12.35 -9.86
C GLN A 215 -14.90 13.83 -10.17
N GLU A 216 -14.64 14.65 -9.14
CA GLU A 216 -14.31 16.07 -9.30
C GLU A 216 -12.95 16.30 -9.98
N SER A 217 -12.00 15.40 -9.81
CA SER A 217 -10.59 15.67 -10.14
C SER A 217 -9.97 14.76 -11.17
N GLY A 218 -10.50 13.54 -11.35
CA GLY A 218 -9.85 12.49 -12.13
C GLY A 218 -8.66 11.82 -11.46
N TYR A 219 -8.27 12.23 -10.24
CA TYR A 219 -7.16 11.63 -9.49
C TYR A 219 -7.55 10.26 -8.92
N THR A 220 -6.57 9.36 -8.80
CA THR A 220 -6.77 8.06 -8.17
C THR A 220 -6.96 8.18 -6.66
N LEU A 221 -7.56 7.18 -6.01
CA LEU A 221 -7.70 7.12 -4.54
C LEU A 221 -6.33 7.23 -3.85
N THR A 222 -5.32 6.61 -4.45
CA THR A 222 -3.93 6.68 -4.00
C THR A 222 -3.40 8.10 -4.02
N GLN A 223 -3.59 8.83 -5.11
CA GLN A 223 -3.16 10.22 -5.24
C GLN A 223 -3.94 11.13 -4.29
N LEU A 224 -5.26 10.95 -4.19
CA LEU A 224 -6.12 11.76 -3.31
C LEU A 224 -5.75 11.61 -1.84
N SER A 225 -5.50 10.40 -1.35
CA SER A 225 -5.09 10.23 0.05
C SER A 225 -3.70 10.80 0.34
N ARG A 226 -2.78 10.78 -0.65
CA ARG A 226 -1.48 11.47 -0.55
C ARG A 226 -1.64 12.99 -0.58
N LEU A 227 -2.49 13.49 -1.48
CA LEU A 227 -2.82 14.92 -1.57
C LEU A 227 -3.34 15.47 -0.25
N ILE A 228 -4.30 14.77 0.38
CA ILE A 228 -4.84 15.13 1.69
C ILE A 228 -3.74 15.13 2.76
N ALA A 229 -2.90 14.11 2.80
CA ALA A 229 -1.78 14.05 3.74
C ALA A 229 -0.78 15.20 3.53
N PHE A 230 -0.47 15.55 2.28
CA PHE A 230 0.40 16.69 1.95
C PHE A 230 -0.21 18.04 2.31
N ALA A 231 -1.53 18.16 2.20
CA ALA A 231 -2.24 19.38 2.56
C ALA A 231 -2.35 19.60 4.08
N ASN A 232 -2.24 18.56 4.92
CA ASN A 232 -2.57 18.63 6.35
C ASN A 232 -1.47 18.11 7.29
N GLY A 233 -0.60 17.20 6.86
CA GLY A 233 0.47 16.64 7.69
C GLY A 233 1.67 17.57 7.86
N ASP A 234 2.53 17.26 8.84
CA ASP A 234 3.75 18.02 9.14
C ASP A 234 4.90 17.81 8.14
N ASN A 235 4.66 17.08 7.08
CA ASN A 235 5.65 16.79 6.05
C ASN A 235 5.91 18.00 5.14
N TYR A 236 6.69 18.96 5.62
CA TYR A 236 7.16 20.14 4.87
C TYR A 236 8.35 19.81 3.94
N ILE A 237 8.33 18.72 3.20
CA ILE A 237 9.38 18.47 2.21
C ILE A 237 9.12 19.37 1.01
N GLN A 238 9.87 20.49 0.92
CA GLN A 238 9.98 21.25 -0.32
C GLN A 238 10.97 20.54 -1.24
N ILE A 239 10.52 20.14 -2.41
CA ILE A 239 11.42 19.67 -3.47
C ILE A 239 11.81 20.90 -4.29
N ASN A 240 13.11 21.25 -4.30
CA ASN A 240 13.64 22.16 -5.29
C ASN A 240 13.63 21.47 -6.64
N VAL A 241 12.70 21.87 -7.51
CA VAL A 241 12.49 21.30 -8.85
C VAL A 241 13.76 21.43 -9.73
N VAL A 242 14.66 22.36 -9.41
CA VAL A 242 15.95 22.54 -10.10
C VAL A 242 16.84 21.31 -10.01
N GLN A 243 16.82 20.55 -8.90
CA GLN A 243 17.65 19.35 -8.76
C GLN A 243 17.15 18.12 -9.54
N VAL A 244 15.92 18.14 -10.05
CA VAL A 244 15.37 17.00 -10.81
C VAL A 244 15.74 17.10 -12.29
N ASN A 245 15.94 18.31 -12.82
CA ASN A 245 16.34 18.52 -14.22
C ASN A 245 17.82 18.19 -14.46
N ASP A 246 18.72 18.46 -13.50
CA ASP A 246 20.15 18.19 -13.63
C ASP A 246 20.50 16.70 -13.69
N GLN A 247 19.65 15.82 -13.16
CA GLN A 247 19.86 14.36 -13.25
C GLN A 247 19.33 13.73 -14.55
N ALA A 248 18.44 14.41 -15.26
CA ALA A 248 17.96 13.96 -16.57
C ALA A 248 18.96 14.32 -17.70
N ASP A 249 19.62 15.48 -17.57
CA ASP A 249 20.57 15.96 -18.59
C ASP A 249 21.94 15.25 -18.53
N ILE A 250 22.32 14.66 -17.39
CA ILE A 250 23.58 13.91 -17.25
C ILE A 250 23.52 12.53 -17.95
N LYS A 251 22.33 11.97 -18.21
CA LYS A 251 22.19 10.68 -18.90
C LYS A 251 22.18 10.79 -20.44
N THR A 252 22.04 11.97 -21.00
CA THR A 252 22.02 12.16 -22.46
C THR A 252 23.36 12.54 -23.07
N ASN A 253 24.36 12.96 -22.28
CA ASN A 253 25.69 13.40 -22.79
C ASN A 253 26.81 12.36 -22.65
N GLY A 254 26.50 11.10 -22.35
CA GLY A 254 27.47 10.01 -22.17
C GLY A 254 27.49 8.95 -23.28
N ALA A 255 26.94 9.25 -24.48
CA ALA A 255 27.03 8.37 -25.64
C ALA A 255 27.57 9.16 -26.84
N SER A 256 28.88 9.27 -26.89
CA SER A 256 29.66 9.62 -28.10
C SER A 256 30.91 8.79 -28.10
#